data_393f8f5d9ca8eaf71c390610c423e10e
#
_entry.id   393f8f5d9ca8eaf71c390610c423e10e
#
_cell.length_a   1.000
_cell.length_b   1.000
_cell.length_c   1.000
_cell.angle_alpha   90.00
_cell.angle_beta   90.00
_cell.angle_gamma   90.00
#
_symmetry.space_group_name_H-M   'P 1'
#
loop_
_entity.id
_entity.type
_entity.pdbx_description
1 polymer ?
#
loop_
_entity_poly.entity_id
_entity_poly.type
_entity_poly.pdbx_seq_one_letter_code
_entity_poly.pdbx_strand_id
1 'polypeptide(L)'
;MKVTIFSVLRNGWLSRPGSFVSIRPISALLVPLLLASCVQNTAPENVKYPQSVEEPEQQLADYFLTNCDDIWQNQSHDSTSNPLYWLRAMDCSERLAPVQARAEARRWPSDSWRDTFKRGILLANAKITPTERRRYMTALDAMTADVPVQVRSLFQVWRDGQASLLALSEERSRYSKLQQSSDNELDTLREQQQRLRSQLSLTTRKLENLTDIERQLSNRKPVATELPDNTKPEQEAKP
;
A
#
# COMPACT_ATOMS: atom_id res chain seq x y z
N MET A 1 3.39 -24.07 17.76
CA MET A 1 4.57 -23.25 18.09
C MET A 1 4.05 -21.88 18.55
N LYS A 2 4.17 -21.61 19.86
CA LYS A 2 3.78 -20.35 20.49
C LYS A 2 4.94 -19.37 20.33
N VAL A 3 4.71 -18.22 19.72
CA VAL A 3 5.69 -17.12 19.69
C VAL A 3 5.21 -16.07 20.69
N THR A 4 5.91 -16.00 21.81
CA THR A 4 5.80 -14.97 22.83
C THR A 4 6.59 -13.75 22.39
N ILE A 5 5.92 -12.61 22.25
CA ILE A 5 6.56 -11.32 22.01
C ILE A 5 6.89 -10.72 23.38
N PHE A 6 8.19 -10.65 23.67
CA PHE A 6 8.74 -9.98 24.84
C PHE A 6 8.84 -8.48 24.58
N SER A 7 8.18 -7.72 25.43
CA SER A 7 8.35 -6.28 25.57
C SER A 7 9.65 -5.96 26.31
N VAL A 8 10.52 -5.18 25.68
CA VAL A 8 11.65 -4.50 26.37
C VAL A 8 11.58 -3.03 26.01
N LEU A 9 11.08 -2.24 26.95
CA LEU A 9 11.37 -0.80 27.03
C LEU A 9 11.61 -0.46 28.50
N ARG A 10 12.88 -0.47 28.85
CA ARG A 10 13.40 0.07 30.12
C ARG A 10 14.65 0.85 29.80
N ASN A 11 14.57 2.16 29.92
CA ASN A 11 15.64 3.12 30.23
C ASN A 11 14.96 4.48 30.25
N GLY A 12 14.78 5.22 31.34
CA GLY A 12 15.80 5.69 32.23
C GLY A 12 16.34 7.03 31.71
N TRP A 13 15.64 8.14 31.98
CA TRP A 13 16.28 9.47 31.88
C TRP A 13 16.01 10.27 33.13
N LEU A 14 17.13 10.70 33.67
CA LEU A 14 17.37 11.42 34.90
C LEU A 14 16.69 12.78 34.98
N SER A 15 16.22 13.04 36.17
CA SER A 15 16.05 14.27 36.91
C SER A 15 16.58 15.57 36.30
N ARG A 16 15.68 16.55 36.18
CA ARG A 16 15.98 17.95 36.33
C ARG A 16 14.92 18.58 37.25
N PRO A 17 15.31 19.23 38.35
CA PRO A 17 14.39 19.99 39.18
C PRO A 17 14.29 21.43 38.63
N GLY A 18 13.10 21.93 38.47
CA GLY A 18 12.89 23.31 38.08
C GLY A 18 11.43 23.69 37.92
N SER A 19 10.93 24.44 38.88
CA SER A 19 9.77 25.33 38.83
C SER A 19 8.40 24.70 38.95
N PHE A 20 7.91 24.63 40.17
CA PHE A 20 6.51 24.54 40.50
C PHE A 20 5.73 25.75 39.96
N VAL A 21 5.05 25.61 38.85
CA VAL A 21 3.94 26.48 38.50
C VAL A 21 2.67 25.78 38.97
N SER A 22 2.09 26.31 40.02
CA SER A 22 0.82 25.94 40.58
C SER A 22 -0.29 26.22 39.55
N ILE A 23 -0.65 25.22 38.74
CA ILE A 23 -1.85 25.27 37.91
C ILE A 23 -2.99 24.71 38.76
N ARG A 24 -3.88 25.60 39.14
CA ARG A 24 -5.12 25.36 39.90
C ARG A 24 -5.96 24.25 39.26
N PRO A 25 -6.66 23.45 40.07
CA PRO A 25 -7.45 22.29 39.58
C PRO A 25 -8.84 22.72 39.06
N ILE A 26 -8.87 23.49 37.96
CA ILE A 26 -10.14 23.83 37.28
C ILE A 26 -10.43 22.86 36.13
N SER A 27 -9.45 22.10 35.66
CA SER A 27 -9.63 21.13 34.56
C SER A 27 -10.27 19.79 34.96
N ALA A 28 -10.36 19.48 36.25
CA ALA A 28 -10.92 18.19 36.68
C ALA A 28 -12.45 18.12 36.64
N LEU A 29 -13.15 19.25 36.49
CA LEU A 29 -14.61 19.32 36.47
C LEU A 29 -15.23 19.29 35.06
N LEU A 30 -14.43 19.46 33.99
CA LEU A 30 -14.92 19.49 32.60
C LEU A 30 -14.91 18.10 31.91
N VAL A 31 -14.12 17.15 32.40
CA VAL A 31 -14.02 15.81 31.79
C VAL A 31 -15.25 14.92 32.03
N PRO A 32 -15.95 14.94 33.19
CA PRO A 32 -17.14 14.14 33.36
C PRO A 32 -18.37 14.64 32.58
N LEU A 33 -18.38 15.91 32.11
CA LEU A 33 -19.53 16.45 31.39
C LEU A 33 -19.63 15.95 29.94
N LEU A 34 -18.55 15.46 29.36
CA LEU A 34 -18.52 14.93 27.99
C LEU A 34 -18.91 13.42 27.93
N LEU A 35 -18.90 12.72 29.03
CA LEU A 35 -19.33 11.31 29.08
C LEU A 35 -20.80 11.12 29.43
N ALA A 36 -21.51 12.16 29.83
CA ALA A 36 -22.94 12.09 30.19
C ALA A 36 -23.89 12.22 28.95
N SER A 37 -23.35 12.47 27.77
CA SER A 37 -24.13 12.72 26.55
C SER A 37 -24.65 11.45 25.84
N CYS A 38 -24.32 10.25 26.29
CA CYS A 38 -24.73 9.01 25.63
C CYS A 38 -25.70 8.13 26.40
N VAL A 39 -26.21 8.58 27.54
CA VAL A 39 -27.25 7.83 28.26
C VAL A 39 -28.56 8.65 28.20
N GLN A 40 -29.18 8.65 27.04
CA GLN A 40 -30.63 8.91 26.99
C GLN A 40 -31.31 7.63 27.44
N ASN A 41 -31.66 7.58 28.73
CA ASN A 41 -32.69 6.69 29.21
C ASN A 41 -34.02 7.14 28.59
N THR A 42 -34.28 6.74 27.37
CA THR A 42 -35.64 6.63 26.90
C THR A 42 -36.25 5.47 27.64
N ALA A 43 -37.13 5.76 28.59
CA ALA A 43 -38.09 4.80 29.07
C ALA A 43 -38.67 4.04 27.87
N PRO A 44 -38.91 2.72 27.97
CA PRO A 44 -39.52 1.99 26.88
C PRO A 44 -40.91 2.58 26.63
N GLU A 45 -40.95 3.58 25.75
CA GLU A 45 -42.21 3.91 25.10
C GLU A 45 -42.63 2.62 24.40
N ASN A 46 -43.80 2.15 24.67
CA ASN A 46 -44.41 0.97 24.10
C ASN A 46 -44.44 1.12 22.60
N VAL A 47 -43.29 0.87 21.96
CA VAL A 47 -43.22 0.76 20.51
C VAL A 47 -44.03 -0.50 20.21
N LYS A 48 -45.29 -0.30 19.90
CA LYS A 48 -46.07 -1.31 19.16
C LYS A 48 -45.25 -1.59 17.92
N TYR A 49 -44.46 -2.64 17.96
CA TYR A 49 -43.92 -3.22 16.74
C TYR A 49 -45.11 -3.42 15.81
N PRO A 50 -45.06 -2.90 14.60
CA PRO A 50 -46.13 -3.18 13.65
C PRO A 50 -46.27 -4.68 13.58
N GLN A 51 -47.47 -5.15 13.92
CA GLN A 51 -47.84 -6.55 13.93
C GLN A 51 -47.45 -7.14 12.56
N SER A 52 -46.72 -8.24 12.64
CA SER A 52 -46.44 -9.16 11.53
C SER A 52 -46.08 -8.44 10.20
N VAL A 53 -44.78 -8.35 9.95
CA VAL A 53 -44.34 -8.27 8.55
C VAL A 53 -45.00 -9.46 7.87
N GLU A 54 -45.98 -9.17 7.00
CA GLU A 54 -46.70 -10.18 6.24
C GLU A 54 -45.63 -10.92 5.41
N GLU A 55 -45.43 -12.19 5.69
CA GLU A 55 -44.49 -12.99 4.93
C GLU A 55 -44.97 -13.05 3.49
N PRO A 56 -44.08 -12.90 2.49
CA PRO A 56 -44.47 -12.94 1.11
C PRO A 56 -45.07 -14.31 0.78
N GLU A 57 -46.21 -14.30 0.07
CA GLU A 57 -46.92 -15.53 -0.35
C GLU A 57 -46.04 -16.47 -1.17
N GLN A 58 -45.08 -15.89 -1.91
CA GLN A 58 -44.14 -16.66 -2.74
C GLN A 58 -42.78 -16.71 -2.07
N GLN A 59 -42.32 -17.88 -1.70
CA GLN A 59 -40.97 -18.15 -1.19
C GLN A 59 -40.08 -18.70 -2.30
N LEU A 60 -38.83 -18.26 -2.36
CA LEU A 60 -37.83 -18.81 -3.26
C LEU A 60 -37.39 -20.21 -2.76
N ALA A 61 -37.10 -21.12 -3.68
CA ALA A 61 -36.51 -22.41 -3.32
C ALA A 61 -35.17 -22.20 -2.59
N ASP A 62 -35.01 -22.88 -1.45
CA ASP A 62 -33.78 -22.83 -0.65
C ASP A 62 -32.77 -23.89 -1.14
N TYR A 63 -31.53 -23.45 -1.34
CA TYR A 63 -30.41 -24.30 -1.78
C TYR A 63 -29.41 -24.58 -0.65
N PHE A 64 -29.70 -24.19 0.59
CA PHE A 64 -28.77 -24.27 1.71
C PHE A 64 -28.29 -25.72 1.97
N LEU A 65 -29.15 -26.70 1.83
CA LEU A 65 -28.84 -28.12 2.03
C LEU A 65 -28.32 -28.82 0.77
N THR A 66 -28.26 -28.15 -0.37
CA THR A 66 -27.72 -28.73 -1.60
C THR A 66 -26.24 -29.01 -1.47
N ASN A 67 -25.80 -30.23 -1.83
CA ASN A 67 -24.36 -30.55 -1.82
C ASN A 67 -23.61 -29.70 -2.82
N CYS A 68 -22.37 -29.36 -2.45
CA CYS A 68 -21.53 -28.51 -3.31
C CYS A 68 -21.15 -29.18 -4.63
N ASP A 69 -21.10 -30.50 -4.71
CA ASP A 69 -20.85 -31.22 -5.96
C ASP A 69 -22.04 -31.09 -6.92
N ASP A 70 -23.27 -31.08 -6.38
CA ASP A 70 -24.49 -31.00 -7.14
C ASP A 70 -24.82 -29.58 -7.61
N ILE A 71 -24.41 -28.56 -6.85
CA ILE A 71 -24.73 -27.17 -7.15
C ILE A 71 -24.19 -26.74 -8.52
N TRP A 72 -23.00 -27.21 -8.89
CA TRP A 72 -22.39 -26.87 -10.17
C TRP A 72 -23.09 -27.52 -11.36
N GLN A 73 -23.66 -28.70 -11.17
CA GLN A 73 -24.36 -29.47 -12.25
C GLN A 73 -25.75 -28.94 -12.51
N ASN A 74 -26.36 -28.23 -11.56
CA ASN A 74 -27.70 -27.69 -11.74
C ASN A 74 -27.66 -26.48 -12.70
N GLN A 75 -28.31 -26.65 -13.86
CA GLN A 75 -28.39 -25.66 -14.93
C GLN A 75 -29.83 -25.29 -15.31
N SER A 76 -30.81 -25.71 -14.48
CA SER A 76 -32.20 -25.37 -14.73
C SER A 76 -32.41 -23.87 -14.77
N HIS A 77 -33.36 -23.42 -15.56
CA HIS A 77 -33.71 -21.98 -15.62
C HIS A 77 -34.16 -21.49 -14.25
N ASP A 78 -34.98 -22.26 -13.54
CA ASP A 78 -35.53 -21.90 -12.24
C ASP A 78 -34.41 -21.71 -11.21
N SER A 79 -33.44 -22.63 -11.16
CA SER A 79 -32.28 -22.51 -10.28
C SER A 79 -31.43 -21.30 -10.62
N THR A 80 -31.08 -21.12 -11.87
CA THR A 80 -30.19 -20.03 -12.29
C THR A 80 -30.86 -18.65 -12.24
N SER A 81 -32.18 -18.57 -12.15
CA SER A 81 -32.94 -17.34 -11.92
C SER A 81 -33.18 -17.07 -10.43
N ASN A 82 -32.74 -17.96 -9.53
CA ASN A 82 -32.90 -17.85 -8.10
C ASN A 82 -31.62 -17.31 -7.45
N PRO A 83 -31.64 -16.16 -6.73
CA PRO A 83 -30.46 -15.62 -6.07
C PRO A 83 -29.89 -16.54 -4.98
N LEU A 84 -30.72 -17.34 -4.29
CA LEU A 84 -30.27 -18.29 -3.25
C LEU A 84 -29.39 -19.40 -3.83
N TYR A 85 -29.66 -19.84 -5.06
CA TYR A 85 -28.78 -20.75 -5.79
C TYR A 85 -27.35 -20.17 -5.93
N TRP A 86 -27.23 -18.91 -6.35
CA TRP A 86 -25.94 -18.27 -6.53
C TRP A 86 -25.22 -18.00 -5.23
N LEU A 87 -25.95 -17.66 -4.16
CA LEU A 87 -25.36 -17.56 -2.79
C LEU A 87 -24.76 -18.89 -2.36
N ARG A 88 -25.49 -20.01 -2.61
CA ARG A 88 -24.95 -21.34 -2.32
C ARG A 88 -23.74 -21.68 -3.18
N ALA A 89 -23.76 -21.33 -4.46
CA ALA A 89 -22.60 -21.50 -5.33
C ALA A 89 -21.36 -20.73 -4.85
N MET A 90 -21.54 -19.50 -4.35
CA MET A 90 -20.46 -18.72 -3.74
C MET A 90 -19.92 -19.41 -2.47
N ASP A 91 -20.78 -19.83 -1.53
CA ASP A 91 -20.38 -20.58 -0.34
C ASP A 91 -19.62 -21.86 -0.71
N CYS A 92 -20.10 -22.63 -1.68
CA CYS A 92 -19.42 -23.83 -2.16
C CYS A 92 -18.05 -23.52 -2.79
N SER A 93 -17.91 -22.41 -3.50
CA SER A 93 -16.63 -22.02 -4.11
C SER A 93 -15.56 -21.67 -3.05
N GLU A 94 -15.97 -21.10 -1.92
CA GLU A 94 -15.05 -20.74 -0.81
C GLU A 94 -14.47 -21.97 -0.11
N ARG A 95 -15.16 -23.10 -0.19
CA ARG A 95 -14.70 -24.38 0.38
C ARG A 95 -13.71 -25.12 -0.49
N LEU A 96 -13.57 -24.73 -1.75
CA LEU A 96 -12.62 -25.36 -2.69
C LEU A 96 -11.19 -24.84 -2.46
N ALA A 97 -10.23 -25.76 -2.50
CA ALA A 97 -8.84 -25.34 -2.61
C ALA A 97 -8.60 -24.60 -3.95
N PRO A 98 -7.69 -23.61 -3.99
CA PRO A 98 -7.46 -22.79 -5.18
C PRO A 98 -7.21 -23.59 -6.48
N VAL A 99 -6.54 -24.73 -6.37
CA VAL A 99 -6.28 -25.63 -7.51
C VAL A 99 -7.54 -26.29 -8.00
N GLN A 100 -8.40 -26.73 -7.06
CA GLN A 100 -9.71 -27.36 -7.37
C GLN A 100 -10.65 -26.34 -8.00
N ALA A 101 -10.72 -25.12 -7.44
CA ALA A 101 -11.52 -24.02 -7.99
C ALA A 101 -11.11 -23.68 -9.43
N ARG A 102 -9.79 -23.66 -9.72
CA ARG A 102 -9.29 -23.47 -11.11
C ARG A 102 -9.65 -24.64 -12.03
N ALA A 103 -9.57 -25.87 -11.54
CA ALA A 103 -9.93 -27.05 -12.32
C ALA A 103 -11.41 -27.04 -12.67
N GLU A 104 -12.27 -26.73 -11.70
CA GLU A 104 -13.71 -26.62 -11.89
C GLU A 104 -14.07 -25.46 -12.85
N ALA A 105 -13.43 -24.29 -12.67
CA ALA A 105 -13.66 -23.13 -13.55
C ALA A 105 -13.36 -23.40 -15.03
N ARG A 106 -12.47 -24.34 -15.35
CA ARG A 106 -12.16 -24.71 -16.75
C ARG A 106 -13.28 -25.48 -17.43
N ARG A 107 -14.17 -26.09 -16.66
CA ARG A 107 -15.34 -26.83 -17.21
C ARG A 107 -16.42 -25.89 -17.74
N TRP A 108 -16.40 -24.63 -17.34
CA TRP A 108 -17.41 -23.65 -17.68
C TRP A 108 -16.88 -22.71 -18.77
N PRO A 109 -17.42 -22.84 -20.03
CA PRO A 109 -17.09 -21.90 -21.09
C PRO A 109 -17.64 -20.51 -20.79
N SER A 110 -17.20 -19.52 -21.54
CA SER A 110 -17.69 -18.12 -21.35
C SER A 110 -18.74 -17.78 -22.45
N ASP A 111 -19.61 -18.71 -22.76
CA ASP A 111 -20.56 -18.59 -23.87
C ASP A 111 -21.94 -18.09 -23.43
N SER A 112 -22.22 -18.17 -22.13
CA SER A 112 -23.42 -17.64 -21.51
C SER A 112 -23.12 -16.86 -20.23
N TRP A 113 -24.00 -15.94 -19.83
CA TRP A 113 -23.85 -15.21 -18.58
C TRP A 113 -23.75 -16.15 -17.37
N ARG A 114 -24.50 -17.27 -17.39
CA ARG A 114 -24.53 -18.28 -16.31
C ARG A 114 -23.16 -18.95 -16.14
N ASP A 115 -22.62 -19.45 -17.25
CA ASP A 115 -21.34 -20.16 -17.22
C ASP A 115 -20.19 -19.21 -16.93
N THR A 116 -20.25 -18.00 -17.48
CA THR A 116 -19.29 -16.94 -17.18
C THR A 116 -19.35 -16.52 -15.70
N PHE A 117 -20.55 -16.46 -15.11
CA PHE A 117 -20.71 -16.13 -13.70
C PHE A 117 -20.25 -17.27 -12.79
N LYS A 118 -20.60 -18.55 -13.08
CA LYS A 118 -20.04 -19.73 -12.38
C LYS A 118 -18.52 -19.71 -12.40
N ARG A 119 -17.95 -19.50 -13.58
CA ARG A 119 -16.50 -19.40 -13.75
C ARG A 119 -15.91 -18.25 -12.95
N GLY A 120 -16.56 -17.08 -12.94
CA GLY A 120 -16.13 -15.92 -12.16
C GLY A 120 -16.13 -16.20 -10.67
N ILE A 121 -17.18 -16.81 -10.12
CA ILE A 121 -17.29 -17.20 -8.71
C ILE A 121 -16.16 -18.16 -8.32
N LEU A 122 -15.90 -19.19 -9.12
CA LEU A 122 -14.84 -20.17 -8.90
C LEU A 122 -13.44 -19.53 -8.95
N LEU A 123 -13.20 -18.64 -9.92
CA LEU A 123 -11.92 -17.94 -10.07
C LEU A 123 -11.71 -16.90 -8.97
N ALA A 124 -12.76 -16.30 -8.41
CA ALA A 124 -12.64 -15.31 -7.35
C ALA A 124 -11.80 -15.81 -6.15
N ASN A 125 -11.97 -17.10 -5.81
CA ASN A 125 -11.30 -17.78 -4.69
C ASN A 125 -10.03 -18.58 -5.09
N ALA A 126 -9.67 -18.56 -6.38
CA ALA A 126 -8.59 -19.38 -6.95
C ALA A 126 -7.19 -18.74 -6.87
N LYS A 127 -6.98 -17.69 -6.07
CA LYS A 127 -5.72 -16.92 -5.98
C LYS A 127 -5.22 -16.46 -7.37
N ILE A 128 -6.10 -15.88 -8.15
CA ILE A 128 -5.81 -15.39 -9.49
C ILE A 128 -5.05 -14.07 -9.48
N THR A 129 -4.37 -13.79 -10.60
CA THR A 129 -3.71 -12.52 -10.82
C THR A 129 -4.71 -11.37 -11.08
N PRO A 130 -4.32 -10.10 -10.86
CA PRO A 130 -5.14 -8.94 -11.24
C PRO A 130 -5.55 -8.95 -12.73
N THR A 131 -4.66 -9.41 -13.60
CA THR A 131 -4.93 -9.53 -15.04
C THR A 131 -6.00 -10.58 -15.34
N GLU A 132 -5.93 -11.75 -14.70
CA GLU A 132 -6.98 -12.77 -14.82
C GLU A 132 -8.32 -12.26 -14.28
N ARG A 133 -8.31 -11.54 -13.14
CA ARG A 133 -9.51 -10.93 -12.56
C ARG A 133 -10.14 -9.93 -13.53
N ARG A 134 -9.35 -9.02 -14.08
CA ARG A 134 -9.84 -8.04 -15.07
C ARG A 134 -10.47 -8.75 -16.28
N ARG A 135 -9.84 -9.82 -16.78
CA ARG A 135 -10.32 -10.55 -17.95
C ARG A 135 -11.72 -11.15 -17.74
N TYR A 136 -11.95 -11.85 -16.62
CA TYR A 136 -13.28 -12.43 -16.40
C TYR A 136 -14.33 -11.35 -16.06
N MET A 137 -13.93 -10.27 -15.38
CA MET A 137 -14.84 -9.15 -15.12
C MET A 137 -15.29 -8.47 -16.41
N THR A 138 -14.40 -8.24 -17.37
CA THR A 138 -14.76 -7.71 -18.68
C THR A 138 -15.74 -8.62 -19.41
N ALA A 139 -15.54 -9.94 -19.33
CA ALA A 139 -16.47 -10.89 -19.94
C ALA A 139 -17.86 -10.84 -19.28
N LEU A 140 -17.92 -10.71 -17.95
CA LEU A 140 -19.19 -10.57 -17.21
C LEU A 140 -19.88 -9.25 -17.51
N ASP A 141 -19.14 -8.16 -17.61
CA ASP A 141 -19.69 -6.83 -17.93
C ASP A 141 -20.37 -6.82 -19.30
N ALA A 142 -19.81 -7.51 -20.27
CA ALA A 142 -20.40 -7.65 -21.61
C ALA A 142 -21.75 -8.39 -21.59
N MET A 143 -22.02 -9.24 -20.58
CA MET A 143 -23.23 -10.06 -20.47
C MET A 143 -24.20 -9.56 -19.39
N THR A 144 -23.99 -8.38 -18.83
CA THR A 144 -24.81 -7.83 -17.73
C THR A 144 -26.29 -7.69 -18.12
N ALA A 145 -26.57 -7.40 -19.37
CA ALA A 145 -27.94 -7.26 -19.89
C ALA A 145 -28.72 -8.59 -19.86
N ASP A 146 -28.03 -9.72 -19.97
CA ASP A 146 -28.62 -11.06 -20.01
C ASP A 146 -28.95 -11.60 -18.61
N VAL A 147 -28.46 -10.94 -17.55
CA VAL A 147 -28.70 -11.37 -16.17
C VAL A 147 -30.16 -11.16 -15.79
N PRO A 148 -30.89 -12.20 -15.32
CA PRO A 148 -32.27 -12.07 -14.87
C PRO A 148 -32.44 -11.00 -13.78
N VAL A 149 -33.56 -10.32 -13.82
CA VAL A 149 -33.89 -9.24 -12.88
C VAL A 149 -33.77 -9.70 -11.42
N GLN A 150 -34.19 -10.95 -11.13
CA GLN A 150 -34.18 -11.53 -9.78
C GLN A 150 -32.75 -11.73 -9.24
N VAL A 151 -31.77 -11.96 -10.12
CA VAL A 151 -30.36 -12.22 -9.76
C VAL A 151 -29.51 -10.96 -9.87
N ARG A 152 -30.00 -9.94 -10.57
CA ARG A 152 -29.21 -8.76 -10.96
C ARG A 152 -28.59 -8.03 -9.77
N SER A 153 -29.35 -7.83 -8.69
CA SER A 153 -28.83 -7.15 -7.49
C SER A 153 -27.70 -7.91 -6.84
N LEU A 154 -27.84 -9.23 -6.70
CA LEU A 154 -26.78 -10.09 -6.17
C LEU A 154 -25.54 -10.07 -7.06
N PHE A 155 -25.74 -10.21 -8.37
CA PHE A 155 -24.68 -10.13 -9.35
C PHE A 155 -23.90 -8.81 -9.26
N GLN A 156 -24.58 -7.67 -9.15
CA GLN A 156 -23.96 -6.35 -9.01
C GLN A 156 -23.14 -6.24 -7.74
N VAL A 157 -23.68 -6.63 -6.58
CA VAL A 157 -22.95 -6.59 -5.30
C VAL A 157 -21.68 -7.44 -5.37
N TRP A 158 -21.79 -8.68 -5.92
CA TRP A 158 -20.63 -9.54 -6.07
C TRP A 158 -19.60 -8.94 -7.04
N ARG A 159 -20.05 -8.43 -8.19
CA ARG A 159 -19.19 -7.79 -9.19
C ARG A 159 -18.46 -6.58 -8.63
N ASP A 160 -19.13 -5.71 -7.87
CA ASP A 160 -18.54 -4.53 -7.26
C ASP A 160 -17.52 -4.91 -6.19
N GLY A 161 -17.77 -5.99 -5.46
CA GLY A 161 -16.77 -6.61 -4.59
C GLY A 161 -15.51 -7.05 -5.36
N GLN A 162 -15.66 -7.68 -6.51
CA GLN A 162 -14.54 -8.08 -7.35
C GLN A 162 -13.78 -6.88 -7.95
N ALA A 163 -14.50 -5.83 -8.34
CA ALA A 163 -13.91 -4.57 -8.80
C ALA A 163 -13.07 -3.89 -7.70
N SER A 164 -13.59 -3.87 -6.47
CA SER A 164 -12.88 -3.33 -5.31
C SER A 164 -11.59 -4.11 -5.00
N LEU A 165 -11.63 -5.44 -5.07
CA LEU A 165 -10.45 -6.30 -4.91
C LEU A 165 -9.41 -6.05 -6.02
N LEU A 166 -9.84 -5.83 -7.25
CA LEU A 166 -8.96 -5.48 -8.36
C LEU A 166 -8.30 -4.14 -8.11
N ALA A 167 -9.07 -3.10 -7.80
CA ALA A 167 -8.55 -1.77 -7.49
C ALA A 167 -7.53 -1.81 -6.34
N LEU A 168 -7.84 -2.51 -5.25
CA LEU A 168 -6.92 -2.67 -4.12
C LEU A 168 -5.60 -3.34 -4.53
N SER A 169 -5.64 -4.36 -5.39
CA SER A 169 -4.44 -5.05 -5.87
C SER A 169 -3.58 -4.16 -6.77
N GLU A 170 -4.21 -3.33 -7.58
CA GLU A 170 -3.54 -2.36 -8.44
C GLU A 170 -2.87 -1.24 -7.63
N GLU A 171 -3.56 -0.70 -6.62
CA GLU A 171 -2.98 0.28 -5.71
C GLU A 171 -1.79 -0.29 -4.94
N ARG A 172 -1.89 -1.50 -4.39
CA ARG A 172 -0.75 -2.16 -3.74
C ARG A 172 0.46 -2.30 -4.67
N SER A 173 0.22 -2.63 -5.93
CA SER A 173 1.28 -2.71 -6.95
C SER A 173 1.91 -1.34 -7.24
N ARG A 174 1.10 -0.27 -7.30
CA ARG A 174 1.59 1.11 -7.47
C ARG A 174 2.46 1.54 -6.28
N TYR A 175 1.99 1.31 -5.05
CA TYR A 175 2.76 1.62 -3.84
C TYR A 175 4.09 0.88 -3.79
N SER A 176 4.11 -0.41 -4.12
CA SER A 176 5.33 -1.21 -4.16
C SER A 176 6.34 -0.65 -5.18
N LYS A 177 5.88 -0.26 -6.37
CA LYS A 177 6.74 0.36 -7.39
C LYS A 177 7.25 1.73 -6.95
N LEU A 178 6.40 2.55 -6.34
CA LEU A 178 6.80 3.86 -5.82
C LEU A 178 7.86 3.73 -4.73
N GLN A 179 7.66 2.81 -3.79
CA GLN A 179 8.64 2.53 -2.75
C GLN A 179 9.98 2.10 -3.34
N GLN A 180 9.98 1.15 -4.28
CA GLN A 180 11.19 0.70 -4.94
C GLN A 180 11.91 1.83 -5.71
N SER A 181 11.14 2.71 -6.37
CA SER A 181 11.71 3.89 -7.04
C SER A 181 12.36 4.85 -6.05
N SER A 182 11.69 5.11 -4.93
CA SER A 182 12.22 5.99 -3.87
C SER A 182 13.48 5.41 -3.23
N ASP A 183 13.51 4.11 -2.95
CA ASP A 183 14.69 3.44 -2.41
C ASP A 183 15.89 3.52 -3.37
N ASN A 184 15.67 3.30 -4.67
CA ASN A 184 16.70 3.46 -5.70
C ASN A 184 17.23 4.90 -5.80
N GLU A 185 16.34 5.89 -5.68
CA GLU A 185 16.74 7.30 -5.67
C GLU A 185 17.58 7.66 -4.44
N LEU A 186 17.18 7.18 -3.26
CA LEU A 186 17.95 7.36 -2.03
C LEU A 186 19.36 6.74 -2.14
N ASP A 187 19.48 5.56 -2.71
CA ASP A 187 20.78 4.91 -2.90
C ASP A 187 21.65 5.69 -3.89
N THR A 188 21.07 6.18 -4.97
CA THR A 188 21.76 7.06 -5.93
C THR A 188 22.27 8.35 -5.25
N LEU A 189 21.44 8.99 -4.43
CA LEU A 189 21.83 10.20 -3.69
C LEU A 189 22.94 9.92 -2.66
N ARG A 190 22.90 8.78 -1.98
CA ARG A 190 23.97 8.35 -1.06
C ARG A 190 25.30 8.18 -1.78
N GLU A 191 25.29 7.53 -2.96
CA GLU A 191 26.49 7.37 -3.78
C GLU A 191 27.04 8.73 -4.25
N GLN A 192 26.17 9.63 -4.69
CA GLN A 192 26.57 10.99 -5.09
C GLN A 192 27.20 11.74 -3.91
N GLN A 193 26.59 11.65 -2.74
CA GLN A 193 27.12 12.28 -1.51
C GLN A 193 28.53 11.74 -1.16
N GLN A 194 28.73 10.42 -1.27
CA GLN A 194 30.06 9.83 -1.03
C GLN A 194 31.09 10.30 -2.04
N ARG A 195 30.75 10.37 -3.33
CA ARG A 195 31.64 10.90 -4.38
C ARG A 195 32.02 12.35 -4.12
N LEU A 196 31.04 13.20 -3.79
CA LEU A 196 31.29 14.61 -3.48
C LEU A 196 32.19 14.77 -2.24
N ARG A 197 31.97 13.99 -1.18
CA ARG A 197 32.84 14.00 0.01
C ARG A 197 34.27 13.60 -0.32
N SER A 198 34.46 12.58 -1.16
CA SER A 198 35.77 12.15 -1.64
C SER A 198 36.47 13.24 -2.46
N GLN A 199 35.73 13.89 -3.38
CA GLN A 199 36.25 15.00 -4.19
C GLN A 199 36.65 16.21 -3.32
N LEU A 200 35.82 16.57 -2.34
CA LEU A 200 36.15 17.62 -1.38
C LEU A 200 37.44 17.30 -0.60
N SER A 201 37.57 16.08 -0.07
CA SER A 201 38.77 15.64 0.62
C SER A 201 40.04 15.73 -0.24
N LEU A 202 39.94 15.28 -1.50
CA LEU A 202 41.05 15.38 -2.45
C LEU A 202 41.41 16.85 -2.78
N THR A 203 40.42 17.69 -2.96
CA THR A 203 40.63 19.11 -3.26
C THR A 203 41.25 19.85 -2.08
N THR A 204 40.77 19.58 -0.86
CA THR A 204 41.34 20.14 0.37
C THR A 204 42.81 19.77 0.52
N ARG A 205 43.17 18.48 0.33
CA ARG A 205 44.58 18.05 0.38
C ARG A 205 45.45 18.73 -0.70
N LYS A 206 44.91 18.94 -1.91
CA LYS A 206 45.63 19.66 -2.96
C LYS A 206 45.88 21.12 -2.56
N LEU A 207 44.89 21.80 -1.97
CA LEU A 207 45.02 23.16 -1.48
C LEU A 207 46.02 23.25 -0.36
N GLU A 208 45.98 22.36 0.61
CA GLU A 208 46.98 22.27 1.72
C GLU A 208 48.40 22.13 1.17
N ASN A 209 48.61 21.20 0.22
CA ASN A 209 49.91 21.00 -0.41
C ASN A 209 50.41 22.27 -1.16
N LEU A 210 49.48 22.94 -1.91
CA LEU A 210 49.82 24.18 -2.60
C LEU A 210 50.22 25.32 -1.63
N THR A 211 49.47 25.45 -0.53
CA THR A 211 49.77 26.43 0.52
C THR A 211 51.10 26.15 1.18
N ASP A 212 51.47 24.88 1.41
CA ASP A 212 52.78 24.52 1.97
C ASP A 212 53.93 24.82 0.99
N ILE A 213 53.74 24.56 -0.33
CA ILE A 213 54.70 24.90 -1.36
C ILE A 213 54.89 26.44 -1.41
N GLU A 214 53.79 27.20 -1.41
CA GLU A 214 53.86 28.68 -1.40
C GLU A 214 54.64 29.20 -0.19
N ARG A 215 54.35 28.65 1.03
CA ARG A 215 55.11 29.01 2.25
C ARG A 215 56.57 28.68 2.14
N GLN A 216 56.94 27.53 1.56
CA GLN A 216 58.36 27.17 1.36
C GLN A 216 59.06 28.11 0.37
N LEU A 217 58.38 28.50 -0.69
CA LEU A 217 58.92 29.44 -1.70
C LEU A 217 59.08 30.86 -1.12
N SER A 218 58.11 31.31 -0.31
CA SER A 218 58.14 32.62 0.35
C SER A 218 59.26 32.72 1.40
N ASN A 219 59.58 31.58 2.08
CA ASN A 219 60.65 31.51 3.07
C ASN A 219 62.06 31.38 2.43
N ARG A 220 62.18 31.08 1.13
CA ARG A 220 63.44 31.22 0.40
C ARG A 220 63.68 32.70 0.20
N LYS A 221 64.57 33.32 1.03
CA LYS A 221 65.08 34.67 0.76
C LYS A 221 65.55 34.75 -0.66
N PRO A 222 65.21 35.82 -1.42
CA PRO A 222 65.79 36.01 -2.74
C PRO A 222 67.29 36.08 -2.56
N VAL A 223 68.01 35.14 -3.11
CA VAL A 223 69.46 35.28 -3.30
C VAL A 223 69.59 36.51 -4.22
N ALA A 224 70.02 37.65 -3.61
CA ALA A 224 70.36 38.83 -4.35
C ALA A 224 71.38 38.40 -5.40
N THR A 225 70.97 38.34 -6.62
CA THR A 225 71.88 38.24 -7.77
C THR A 225 72.58 39.59 -7.85
N GLU A 226 73.73 39.73 -7.09
CA GLU A 226 74.70 40.79 -7.38
C GLU A 226 75.13 40.53 -8.84
N LEU A 227 74.64 41.35 -9.74
CA LEU A 227 75.20 41.53 -11.08
C LEU A 227 76.59 42.11 -10.84
N PRO A 228 77.70 41.50 -11.34
CA PRO A 228 78.99 42.13 -11.32
C PRO A 228 78.96 43.33 -12.26
N ASP A 229 79.08 44.53 -11.65
CA ASP A 229 79.30 45.78 -12.36
C ASP A 229 80.69 45.75 -13.01
N ASN A 230 80.69 45.48 -14.29
CA ASN A 230 81.91 45.47 -15.14
C ASN A 230 81.93 46.73 -15.94
N THR A 231 82.00 47.87 -15.32
CA THR A 231 82.39 49.19 -15.97
C THR A 231 83.88 49.29 -16.08
N LYS A 232 84.41 48.86 -17.21
CA LYS A 232 85.78 49.15 -17.61
C LYS A 232 85.75 50.40 -18.45
N PRO A 233 86.44 51.45 -18.13
CA PRO A 233 86.45 52.65 -18.97
C PRO A 233 87.34 52.46 -20.25
N GLU A 234 86.70 52.67 -21.37
CA GLU A 234 87.38 52.70 -22.67
C GLU A 234 88.22 53.98 -22.85
N GLN A 235 89.49 53.74 -22.93
CA GLN A 235 90.46 54.85 -23.27
C GLN A 235 90.42 55.18 -24.76
N GLU A 236 90.07 56.38 -25.04
CA GLU A 236 90.26 57.03 -26.32
C GLU A 236 91.73 56.97 -26.76
N ALA A 237 91.96 56.57 -27.97
CA ALA A 237 93.19 56.87 -28.68
C ALA A 237 92.83 57.44 -30.10
N LYS A 238 93.19 58.63 -30.28
CA LYS A 238 93.33 59.40 -31.54
C LYS A 238 94.81 59.46 -31.91
N PRO A 239 95.13 59.82 -33.12
CA PRO A 239 94.48 60.07 -34.38
C PRO A 239 94.73 59.03 -35.47
#